data_1afbe8bfa422e7fe8be9553297efbd6a
#
_entry.id   1afbe8bfa422e7fe8be9553297efbd6a
#
_cell.length_a   1.000
_cell.length_b   1.000
_cell.length_c   1.000
_cell.angle_alpha   90.00
_cell.angle_beta   90.00
_cell.angle_gamma   90.00
#
_symmetry.space_group_name_H-M   'P 1'
#
loop_
_entity.id
_entity.type
_entity.pdbx_description
1 polymer ?
#
loop_
_entity_poly.entity_id
_entity_poly.type
_entity_poly.pdbx_seq_one_letter_code
_entity_poly.pdbx_strand_id
1 'polypeptide(L)'
;MYGNPSIIMGRKKLGDDGMKEQTCCFTGHRTIPTDKMQEIIGKTEAKVRELISEGYRCFIVGGAVGYDTIAAELLFRLRDGEHLDIRVILAYPFDGYTGPWSEEQKATYARLLPLYDERICVAAAASRGAYLARDRYIVDASSACIAYCTRQTGGTAYTIRYAAKKGMPVCNIAEDF
;
A
#
# COMPACT_ATOMS: atom_id res chain seq x y z
N MET A 1 -11.01 24.88 -17.36
CA MET A 1 -9.53 24.89 -17.28
C MET A 1 -9.13 23.94 -16.15
N TYR A 2 -8.76 22.71 -16.44
CA TYR A 2 -8.27 21.75 -15.47
C TYR A 2 -6.75 21.90 -15.39
N GLY A 3 -6.26 22.40 -14.23
CA GLY A 3 -4.84 22.55 -13.98
C GLY A 3 -4.13 21.21 -14.00
N ASN A 4 -3.10 21.12 -14.82
CA ASN A 4 -2.19 20.02 -14.96
C ASN A 4 -1.49 19.75 -13.61
N PRO A 5 -1.59 18.55 -13.00
CA PRO A 5 -0.77 18.26 -11.83
C PRO A 5 0.68 18.16 -12.28
N SER A 6 1.51 19.00 -11.71
CA SER A 6 2.94 19.05 -11.95
C SER A 6 3.56 17.67 -11.81
N ILE A 7 4.06 17.13 -12.91
CA ILE A 7 4.95 15.98 -12.92
C ILE A 7 6.21 16.44 -12.22
N ILE A 8 6.34 16.13 -10.95
CA ILE A 8 7.62 16.25 -10.25
C ILE A 8 8.43 15.02 -10.65
N MET A 9 9.08 15.09 -11.82
CA MET A 9 10.26 14.31 -12.14
C MET A 9 11.42 14.82 -11.28
N GLY A 10 11.32 14.66 -9.99
CA GLY A 10 12.39 14.84 -9.03
C GLY A 10 12.46 13.58 -8.20
N ARG A 11 13.55 12.85 -8.31
CA ARG A 11 13.96 11.84 -7.35
C ARG A 11 14.06 12.50 -5.96
N LYS A 12 12.95 12.82 -5.33
CA LYS A 12 12.91 12.89 -3.89
C LYS A 12 12.86 11.44 -3.41
N LYS A 13 14.03 10.90 -3.10
CA LYS A 13 14.12 9.72 -2.25
C LYS A 13 13.19 9.99 -1.06
N LEU A 14 12.21 9.13 -0.82
CA LEU A 14 11.73 8.83 0.51
C LEU A 14 12.94 8.24 1.26
N GLY A 15 13.75 9.09 1.85
CA GLY A 15 15.05 8.71 2.38
C GLY A 15 15.76 9.93 2.90
N ASP A 16 15.11 10.60 3.82
CA ASP A 16 15.86 11.20 4.92
C ASP A 16 15.77 10.20 6.07
N ASP A 17 16.90 9.88 6.67
CA ASP A 17 17.17 8.69 7.49
C ASP A 17 16.27 8.44 8.74
N GLY A 18 15.16 9.09 8.89
CA GLY A 18 14.19 8.88 9.97
C GLY A 18 12.81 8.45 9.51
N MET A 19 12.48 8.60 8.22
CA MET A 19 11.11 8.33 7.76
C MET A 19 10.91 6.84 7.43
N LYS A 20 11.93 6.14 6.95
CA LYS A 20 11.88 4.71 6.61
C LYS A 20 11.56 3.85 7.84
N GLU A 21 12.22 4.12 8.98
CA GLU A 21 12.00 3.40 10.23
C GLU A 21 10.58 3.55 10.78
N GLN A 22 9.85 4.57 10.35
CA GLN A 22 8.47 4.85 10.75
C GLN A 22 7.46 4.55 9.63
N THR A 23 7.88 3.82 8.60
CA THR A 23 7.06 3.52 7.42
C THR A 23 6.74 2.04 7.35
N CYS A 24 5.45 1.73 7.15
CA CYS A 24 4.93 0.40 6.89
C CYS A 24 4.32 0.34 5.49
N CYS A 25 4.59 -0.73 4.75
CA CYS A 25 3.92 -1.01 3.48
C CYS A 25 2.90 -2.13 3.58
N PHE A 26 2.03 -2.21 2.57
CA PHE A 26 1.00 -3.23 2.45
C PHE A 26 1.18 -4.03 1.16
N THR A 27 0.83 -5.32 1.22
CA THR A 27 0.71 -6.17 0.05
C THR A 27 -0.35 -7.24 0.27
N GLY A 28 -1.13 -7.58 -0.74
CA GLY A 28 -2.16 -8.59 -0.56
C GLY A 28 -2.85 -9.00 -1.85
N HIS A 29 -3.74 -9.98 -1.72
CA HIS A 29 -4.49 -10.49 -2.84
C HIS A 29 -5.48 -9.47 -3.38
N ARG A 30 -5.68 -9.52 -4.71
CA ARG A 30 -6.68 -8.69 -5.41
C ARG A 30 -8.11 -9.16 -5.18
N THR A 31 -8.29 -10.43 -4.88
CA THR A 31 -9.60 -11.02 -4.56
C THR A 31 -9.66 -11.36 -3.09
N ILE A 32 -10.65 -10.82 -2.40
CA ILE A 32 -10.86 -11.01 -0.97
C ILE A 32 -12.16 -11.81 -0.78
N PRO A 33 -12.13 -12.92 -0.02
CA PRO A 33 -13.34 -13.66 0.31
C PRO A 33 -14.31 -12.78 1.12
N THR A 34 -15.56 -12.71 0.67
CA THR A 34 -16.57 -11.84 1.29
C THR A 34 -16.85 -12.23 2.74
N ASP A 35 -16.86 -13.53 3.03
CA ASP A 35 -17.07 -14.10 4.37
C ASP A 35 -15.93 -13.80 5.34
N LYS A 36 -14.72 -13.49 4.84
CA LYS A 36 -13.56 -13.13 5.65
C LYS A 36 -13.28 -11.63 5.73
N MET A 37 -14.05 -10.82 5.04
CA MET A 37 -13.78 -9.37 4.90
C MET A 37 -13.63 -8.68 6.27
N GLN A 38 -14.56 -8.92 7.19
CA GLN A 38 -14.55 -8.28 8.52
C GLN A 38 -13.37 -8.76 9.38
N GLU A 39 -13.02 -10.04 9.29
CA GLU A 39 -11.85 -10.59 9.97
C GLU A 39 -10.56 -9.95 9.46
N ILE A 40 -10.42 -9.84 8.14
CA ILE A 40 -9.25 -9.23 7.49
C ILE A 40 -9.11 -7.76 7.90
N ILE A 41 -10.20 -7.00 7.87
CA ILE A 41 -10.21 -5.60 8.32
C ILE A 41 -9.79 -5.50 9.78
N GLY A 42 -10.36 -6.32 10.66
CA GLY A 42 -10.07 -6.29 12.10
C GLY A 42 -8.62 -6.64 12.41
N LYS A 43 -8.07 -7.69 11.79
CA LYS A 43 -6.64 -8.07 11.97
C LYS A 43 -5.71 -6.99 11.42
N THR A 44 -6.04 -6.40 10.26
CA THR A 44 -5.26 -5.31 9.68
C THR A 44 -5.27 -4.09 10.59
N GLU A 45 -6.44 -3.70 11.11
CA GLU A 45 -6.57 -2.57 12.03
C GLU A 45 -5.77 -2.78 13.32
N ALA A 46 -5.88 -3.97 13.92
CA ALA A 46 -5.13 -4.29 15.13
C ALA A 46 -3.63 -4.11 14.93
N LYS A 47 -3.08 -4.61 13.79
CA LYS A 47 -1.66 -4.47 13.48
C LYS A 47 -1.25 -3.03 13.14
N VAL A 48 -2.09 -2.28 12.45
CA VAL A 48 -1.85 -0.84 12.19
C VAL A 48 -1.77 -0.06 13.50
N ARG A 49 -2.71 -0.29 14.43
CA ARG A 49 -2.71 0.37 15.74
C ARG A 49 -1.49 0.02 16.58
N GLU A 50 -1.06 -1.24 16.55
CA GLU A 50 0.18 -1.69 17.19
C GLU A 50 1.37 -0.91 16.65
N LEU A 51 1.55 -0.86 15.32
CA LEU A 51 2.64 -0.11 14.69
C LEU A 51 2.57 1.40 15.01
N ILE A 52 1.39 1.99 15.04
CA ILE A 52 1.24 3.40 15.46
C ILE A 52 1.72 3.60 16.89
N SER A 53 1.44 2.66 17.81
CA SER A 53 1.94 2.70 19.20
C SER A 53 3.45 2.55 19.31
N GLU A 54 4.07 1.86 18.33
CA GLU A 54 5.51 1.71 18.19
C GLU A 54 6.19 2.90 17.49
N GLY A 55 5.43 3.92 17.07
CA GLY A 55 5.96 5.14 16.47
C GLY A 55 5.87 5.21 14.95
N TYR A 56 5.23 4.23 14.28
CA TYR A 56 4.98 4.32 12.84
C TYR A 56 4.00 5.45 12.54
N ARG A 57 4.30 6.25 11.53
CA ARG A 57 3.49 7.42 11.14
C ARG A 57 3.23 7.47 9.63
N CYS A 58 3.90 6.65 8.85
CA CYS A 58 3.78 6.65 7.40
C CYS A 58 3.36 5.25 6.90
N PHE A 59 2.37 5.21 6.03
CA PHE A 59 1.81 3.97 5.50
C PHE A 59 1.73 4.05 3.98
N ILE A 60 2.36 3.08 3.28
CA ILE A 60 2.42 3.04 1.82
C ILE A 60 1.56 1.89 1.31
N VAL A 61 0.61 2.20 0.43
CA VAL A 61 -0.19 1.20 -0.30
C VAL A 61 0.17 1.21 -1.78
N GLY A 62 0.05 0.05 -2.42
CA GLY A 62 0.39 -0.13 -3.83
C GLY A 62 -0.71 0.26 -4.81
N GLY A 63 -1.89 0.61 -4.31
CA GLY A 63 -3.04 1.05 -5.11
C GLY A 63 -3.66 -0.03 -5.99
N ALA A 64 -3.49 -1.31 -5.69
CA ALA A 64 -4.20 -2.39 -6.37
C ALA A 64 -5.62 -2.56 -5.83
N VAL A 65 -6.46 -3.26 -6.59
CA VAL A 65 -7.77 -3.71 -6.08
C VAL A 65 -7.60 -4.74 -4.96
N GLY A 66 -8.63 -4.95 -4.15
CA GLY A 66 -8.65 -5.95 -3.08
C GLY A 66 -7.98 -5.44 -1.82
N TYR A 67 -6.94 -6.12 -1.33
CA TYR A 67 -6.35 -5.81 -0.02
C TYR A 67 -5.79 -4.39 0.08
N ASP A 68 -5.15 -3.88 -0.97
CA ASP A 68 -4.63 -2.49 -0.96
C ASP A 68 -5.76 -1.46 -0.81
N THR A 69 -6.92 -1.71 -1.41
CA THR A 69 -8.11 -0.86 -1.25
C THR A 69 -8.63 -0.90 0.18
N ILE A 70 -8.72 -2.09 0.79
CA ILE A 70 -9.13 -2.27 2.20
C ILE A 70 -8.18 -1.53 3.13
N ALA A 71 -6.88 -1.70 2.94
CA ALA A 71 -5.86 -1.02 3.73
C ALA A 71 -5.97 0.51 3.62
N ALA A 72 -6.15 1.04 2.41
CA ALA A 72 -6.31 2.47 2.20
C ALA A 72 -7.56 3.04 2.90
N GLU A 73 -8.71 2.39 2.71
CA GLU A 73 -9.97 2.82 3.36
C GLU A 73 -9.87 2.79 4.89
N LEU A 74 -9.23 1.75 5.43
CA LEU A 74 -8.97 1.64 6.87
C LEU A 74 -8.08 2.80 7.35
N LEU A 75 -6.96 3.07 6.67
CA LEU A 75 -6.04 4.13 7.04
C LEU A 75 -6.69 5.51 7.00
N PHE A 76 -7.49 5.80 5.97
CA PHE A 76 -8.23 7.07 5.90
C PHE A 76 -9.26 7.19 7.01
N ARG A 77 -9.97 6.10 7.36
CA ARG A 77 -10.90 6.10 8.50
C ARG A 77 -10.17 6.41 9.81
N LEU A 78 -9.01 5.81 10.05
CA LEU A 78 -8.20 6.07 11.25
C LEU A 78 -7.66 7.50 11.28
N ARG A 79 -7.11 7.98 10.16
CA ARG A 79 -6.56 9.34 10.07
C ARG A 79 -7.64 10.40 10.22
N ASP A 80 -8.70 10.32 9.43
CA ASP A 80 -9.68 11.41 9.30
C ASP A 80 -10.84 11.26 10.29
N GLY A 81 -11.26 10.03 10.60
CA GLY A 81 -12.35 9.74 11.53
C GLY A 81 -11.93 9.75 13.00
N GLU A 82 -10.71 9.30 13.30
CA GLU A 82 -10.18 9.25 14.67
C GLU A 82 -9.07 10.28 14.91
N HIS A 83 -8.76 11.11 13.90
CA HIS A 83 -7.76 12.18 13.98
C HIS A 83 -6.35 11.68 14.36
N LEU A 84 -5.98 10.48 13.89
CA LEU A 84 -4.64 9.97 14.12
C LEU A 84 -3.62 10.66 13.21
N ASP A 85 -2.49 11.06 13.80
CA ASP A 85 -1.39 11.70 13.07
C ASP A 85 -0.59 10.68 12.26
N ILE A 86 -1.14 10.29 11.11
CA ILE A 86 -0.51 9.40 10.15
C ILE A 86 -0.58 9.96 8.73
N ARG A 87 0.37 9.57 7.88
CA ARG A 87 0.40 9.86 6.45
C ARG A 87 0.12 8.61 5.66
N VAL A 88 -0.68 8.74 4.60
CA VAL A 88 -1.03 7.63 3.69
C VAL A 88 -0.53 7.95 2.29
N ILE A 89 0.39 7.15 1.80
CA ILE A 89 1.06 7.34 0.51
C ILE A 89 0.62 6.27 -0.47
N LEU A 90 0.31 6.67 -1.69
CA LEU A 90 0.07 5.79 -2.82
C LEU A 90 1.35 5.66 -3.65
N ALA A 91 1.86 4.44 -3.81
CA ALA A 91 2.90 4.15 -4.80
C ALA A 91 2.31 3.23 -5.87
N TYR A 92 2.14 3.73 -7.09
CA TYR A 92 1.50 3.02 -8.19
C TYR A 92 2.48 2.73 -9.33
N PRO A 93 2.24 1.67 -10.15
CA PRO A 93 3.24 1.19 -11.08
C PRO A 93 3.50 2.15 -12.24
N PHE A 94 2.45 2.68 -12.90
CA PHE A 94 2.53 3.61 -14.04
C PHE A 94 1.18 4.27 -14.28
N ASP A 95 1.15 5.37 -15.01
CA ASP A 95 -0.09 6.07 -15.33
C ASP A 95 -1.00 5.21 -16.21
N GLY A 96 -2.29 5.15 -15.86
CA GLY A 96 -3.29 4.37 -16.60
C GLY A 96 -3.34 2.89 -16.24
N TYR A 97 -2.62 2.42 -15.22
CA TYR A 97 -2.65 1.01 -14.80
C TYR A 97 -4.03 0.49 -14.38
N THR A 98 -4.97 1.38 -14.10
CA THR A 98 -6.37 1.05 -13.76
C THR A 98 -7.23 0.74 -14.98
N GLY A 99 -6.71 0.89 -16.20
CA GLY A 99 -7.46 0.72 -17.44
C GLY A 99 -8.27 -0.57 -17.54
N PRO A 100 -7.73 -1.75 -17.19
CA PRO A 100 -8.43 -3.04 -17.24
C PRO A 100 -9.47 -3.26 -16.13
N TRP A 101 -9.60 -2.36 -15.18
CA TRP A 101 -10.48 -2.53 -14.02
C TRP A 101 -11.97 -2.32 -14.38
N SER A 102 -12.88 -2.88 -13.56
CA SER A 102 -14.30 -2.61 -13.67
C SER A 102 -14.61 -1.14 -13.36
N GLU A 103 -15.75 -0.64 -13.83
CA GLU A 103 -16.17 0.74 -13.54
C GLU A 103 -16.36 0.98 -12.04
N GLU A 104 -16.82 -0.01 -11.29
CA GLU A 104 -16.93 0.06 -9.83
C GLU A 104 -15.56 0.20 -9.16
N GLN A 105 -14.58 -0.59 -9.59
CA GLN A 105 -13.20 -0.52 -9.08
C GLN A 105 -12.55 0.84 -9.41
N LYS A 106 -12.77 1.35 -10.63
CA LYS A 106 -12.30 2.68 -11.03
C LYS A 106 -12.96 3.80 -10.22
N ALA A 107 -14.27 3.69 -9.97
CA ALA A 107 -15.00 4.67 -9.16
C ALA A 107 -14.48 4.68 -7.71
N THR A 108 -14.24 3.52 -7.12
CA THR A 108 -13.64 3.41 -5.78
C THR A 108 -12.25 4.04 -5.75
N TYR A 109 -11.40 3.71 -6.71
CA TYR A 109 -10.06 4.30 -6.82
C TYR A 109 -10.11 5.82 -6.97
N ALA A 110 -10.97 6.34 -7.85
CA ALA A 110 -11.13 7.78 -8.06
C ALA A 110 -11.59 8.52 -6.81
N ARG A 111 -12.45 7.89 -5.99
CA ARG A 111 -12.90 8.43 -4.70
C ARG A 111 -11.77 8.50 -3.67
N LEU A 112 -10.89 7.49 -3.64
CA LEU A 112 -9.78 7.45 -2.68
C LEU A 112 -8.59 8.32 -3.12
N LEU A 113 -8.39 8.52 -4.41
CA LEU A 113 -7.21 9.17 -4.97
C LEU A 113 -6.90 10.56 -4.35
N PRO A 114 -7.88 11.47 -4.14
CA PRO A 114 -7.60 12.77 -3.54
C PRO A 114 -7.28 12.72 -2.03
N LEU A 115 -7.52 11.59 -1.36
CA LEU A 115 -7.30 11.44 0.07
C LEU A 115 -5.83 11.11 0.43
N TYR A 116 -5.03 10.65 -0.54
CA TYR A 116 -3.61 10.35 -0.30
C TYR A 116 -2.81 11.63 -0.08
N ASP A 117 -1.95 11.60 0.93
CA ASP A 117 -1.04 12.72 1.23
C ASP A 117 0.05 12.88 0.18
N GLU A 118 0.45 11.77 -0.47
CA GLU A 118 1.42 11.75 -1.55
C GLU A 118 1.10 10.63 -2.55
N ARG A 119 1.43 10.86 -3.82
CA ARG A 119 1.24 9.90 -4.91
C ARG A 119 2.52 9.78 -5.71
N ILE A 120 3.05 8.56 -5.82
CA ILE A 120 4.34 8.26 -6.43
C ILE A 120 4.13 7.29 -7.59
N CYS A 121 4.42 7.76 -8.80
CA CYS A 121 4.50 6.92 -9.99
C CYS A 121 5.89 6.27 -10.05
N VAL A 122 5.96 4.95 -9.98
CA VAL A 122 7.24 4.24 -9.86
C VAL A 122 7.92 4.01 -11.20
N ALA A 123 7.16 3.78 -12.27
CA ALA A 123 7.71 3.55 -13.60
C ALA A 123 7.12 4.52 -14.64
N ALA A 124 7.94 4.92 -15.59
CA ALA A 124 7.54 5.87 -16.63
C ALA A 124 6.59 5.27 -17.68
N ALA A 125 6.57 3.93 -17.82
CA ALA A 125 5.77 3.26 -18.84
C ALA A 125 5.25 1.90 -18.35
N ALA A 126 4.14 1.48 -18.98
CA ALA A 126 3.53 0.18 -18.74
C ALA A 126 4.48 -0.95 -19.15
N SER A 127 4.74 -1.85 -18.22
CA SER A 127 5.48 -3.10 -18.45
C SER A 127 5.18 -4.11 -17.35
N ARG A 128 5.49 -5.39 -17.62
CA ARG A 128 5.45 -6.42 -16.55
C ARG A 128 6.39 -6.07 -15.39
N GLY A 129 7.54 -5.48 -15.69
CA GLY A 129 8.53 -5.05 -14.71
C GLY A 129 8.07 -3.89 -13.84
N ALA A 130 7.12 -3.06 -14.30
CA ALA A 130 6.63 -1.90 -13.55
C ALA A 130 5.93 -2.31 -12.24
N TYR A 131 5.15 -3.39 -12.25
CA TYR A 131 4.51 -3.91 -11.03
C TYR A 131 5.54 -4.42 -10.03
N LEU A 132 6.55 -5.16 -10.49
CA LEU A 132 7.63 -5.63 -9.63
C LEU A 132 8.50 -4.47 -9.12
N ALA A 133 8.72 -3.45 -9.93
CA ALA A 133 9.42 -2.24 -9.51
C ALA A 133 8.67 -1.51 -8.40
N ARG A 134 7.34 -1.40 -8.51
CA ARG A 134 6.48 -0.84 -7.47
C ARG A 134 6.57 -1.66 -6.18
N ASP A 135 6.47 -3.00 -6.28
CA ASP A 135 6.53 -3.88 -5.12
C ASP A 135 7.88 -3.76 -4.38
N ARG A 136 8.98 -3.67 -5.12
CA ARG A 136 10.30 -3.41 -4.53
C ARG A 136 10.39 -2.03 -3.91
N TYR A 137 9.85 -1.01 -4.59
CA TYR A 137 9.87 0.36 -4.10
C TYR A 137 9.20 0.48 -2.73
N ILE A 138 7.99 -0.06 -2.56
CA ILE A 138 7.27 0.03 -1.28
C ILE A 138 8.01 -0.70 -0.15
N VAL A 139 8.66 -1.83 -0.44
CA VAL A 139 9.49 -2.55 0.53
C VAL A 139 10.75 -1.76 0.87
N ASP A 140 11.48 -1.25 -0.13
CA ASP A 140 12.72 -0.51 0.09
C ASP A 140 12.50 0.81 0.85
N ALA A 141 11.30 1.38 0.76
CA ALA A 141 10.90 2.60 1.46
C ALA A 141 10.33 2.36 2.87
N SER A 142 10.24 1.11 3.32
CA SER A 142 9.57 0.73 4.57
C SER A 142 10.49 -0.07 5.49
N SER A 143 10.11 -0.18 6.77
CA SER A 143 10.77 -1.02 7.78
C SER A 143 9.86 -2.12 8.31
N ALA A 144 8.57 -2.13 7.95
CA ALA A 144 7.61 -3.18 8.25
C ALA A 144 6.65 -3.39 7.07
N CYS A 145 6.06 -4.58 7.00
CA CYS A 145 5.03 -4.90 6.01
C CYS A 145 3.86 -5.64 6.67
N ILE A 146 2.64 -5.22 6.35
CA ILE A 146 1.43 -5.97 6.64
C ILE A 146 0.95 -6.61 5.35
N ALA A 147 0.75 -7.93 5.37
CA ALA A 147 0.39 -8.70 4.19
C ALA A 147 -0.89 -9.50 4.40
N TYR A 148 -1.66 -9.69 3.33
CA TYR A 148 -2.69 -10.71 3.25
C TYR A 148 -2.35 -11.69 2.12
N CYS A 149 -1.78 -12.84 2.46
CA CYS A 149 -1.28 -13.81 1.49
C CYS A 149 -1.60 -15.24 1.91
N THR A 150 -2.41 -15.93 1.11
CA THR A 150 -2.79 -17.34 1.29
C THR A 150 -2.12 -18.27 0.27
N ARG A 151 -1.25 -17.74 -0.61
CA ARG A 151 -0.63 -18.49 -1.71
C ARG A 151 0.88 -18.39 -1.67
N GLN A 152 1.55 -19.46 -2.13
CA GLN A 152 3.02 -19.53 -2.23
C GLN A 152 3.59 -18.80 -3.46
N THR A 153 2.74 -18.42 -4.42
CA THR A 153 3.13 -17.82 -5.70
C THR A 153 2.34 -16.54 -6.00
N GLY A 154 2.78 -15.77 -6.98
CA GLY A 154 2.17 -14.51 -7.41
C GLY A 154 2.86 -13.27 -6.82
N GLY A 155 2.34 -12.09 -7.14
CA GLY A 155 2.93 -10.80 -6.78
C GLY A 155 3.05 -10.59 -5.26
N THR A 156 1.99 -10.91 -4.52
CA THR A 156 2.00 -10.81 -3.05
C THR A 156 3.06 -11.68 -2.41
N ALA A 157 3.14 -12.96 -2.81
CA ALA A 157 4.16 -13.88 -2.32
C ALA A 157 5.59 -13.43 -2.72
N TYR A 158 5.74 -12.85 -3.91
CA TYR A 158 7.00 -12.24 -4.34
C TYR A 158 7.40 -11.09 -3.41
N THR A 159 6.47 -10.18 -3.11
CA THR A 159 6.73 -9.01 -2.25
C THR A 159 7.14 -9.44 -0.85
N ILE A 160 6.45 -10.45 -0.27
CA ILE A 160 6.81 -11.03 1.04
C ILE A 160 8.23 -11.61 1.02
N ARG A 161 8.57 -12.40 0.00
CA ARG A 161 9.93 -12.97 -0.12
C ARG A 161 11.01 -11.90 -0.30
N TYR A 162 10.69 -10.84 -1.06
CA TYR A 162 11.61 -9.71 -1.22
C TYR A 162 11.84 -8.98 0.11
N ALA A 163 10.77 -8.72 0.87
CA ALA A 163 10.84 -8.14 2.20
C ALA A 163 11.68 -8.99 3.16
N ALA A 164 11.43 -10.29 3.22
CA ALA A 164 12.18 -11.24 4.03
C ALA A 164 13.68 -11.25 3.66
N LYS A 165 14.00 -11.23 2.35
CA LYS A 165 15.40 -11.14 1.87
C LYS A 165 16.10 -9.85 2.31
N LYS A 166 15.34 -8.77 2.52
CA LYS A 166 15.85 -7.49 3.05
C LYS A 166 15.92 -7.47 4.59
N GLY A 167 15.53 -8.54 5.27
CA GLY A 167 15.47 -8.60 6.72
C GLY A 167 14.31 -7.79 7.32
N MET A 168 13.33 -7.40 6.50
CA MET A 168 12.17 -6.64 6.96
C MET A 168 11.12 -7.56 7.58
N PRO A 169 10.59 -7.26 8.78
CA PRO A 169 9.50 -8.02 9.37
C PRO A 169 8.23 -7.90 8.53
N VAL A 170 7.57 -9.04 8.32
CA VAL A 170 6.29 -9.14 7.61
C VAL A 170 5.27 -9.78 8.54
N CYS A 171 4.17 -9.09 8.79
CA CYS A 171 3.00 -9.64 9.44
C CYS A 171 2.01 -10.10 8.37
N ASN A 172 1.91 -11.42 8.14
CA ASN A 172 0.89 -11.97 7.24
C ASN A 172 -0.38 -12.28 8.04
N ILE A 173 -1.38 -11.42 7.93
CA ILE A 173 -2.65 -11.55 8.67
C ILE A 173 -3.52 -12.74 8.22
N ALA A 174 -3.15 -13.45 7.15
CA ALA A 174 -3.80 -14.68 6.73
C ALA A 174 -3.37 -15.89 7.57
N GLU A 175 -2.27 -15.76 8.31
CA GLU A 175 -1.77 -16.79 9.22
C GLU A 175 -2.40 -16.58 10.60
N ASP A 176 -2.75 -17.67 11.30
CA ASP A 176 -3.14 -17.60 12.69
C ASP A 176 -1.88 -17.36 13.53
N PHE A 177 -1.94 -16.37 14.41
CA PHE A 177 -0.88 -16.02 15.34
C PHE A 177 -0.85 -17.00 16.52
#